data_be3c088270b460c846b15c6997b55ccd
#
_entry.id   be3c088270b460c846b15c6997b55ccd
#
_cell.length_a   1.000
_cell.length_b   1.000
_cell.length_c   1.000
_cell.angle_alpha   90.00
_cell.angle_beta   90.00
_cell.angle_gamma   90.00
#
_symmetry.space_group_name_H-M   'P 1'
#
loop_
_entity.id
_entity.type
_entity.pdbx_description
1 polymer ?
#
loop_
_entity_poly.entity_id
_entity_poly.type
_entity_poly.pdbx_seq_one_letter_code
_entity_poly.pdbx_strand_id
1 'polypeptide(L)'
;MGVGSWPLWQPSLWLHWLAPPLAMRGGDPYVRALMRTITVSEAPGPRTYNRLYGGGYTPDLRQHPDRCVVIRPGWCSTAAGRYQLLSTTWYEKVQRYHPHPQAAEFAPEFQDQVVYRWLSDSHAWGFDIAATLRQGQLTTVLRELSGTWTSLGYGPESNRWTPLLPWIYQHVLREELAQTTQSSSNGNPRRTRPLPK
;
A
#
# COMPACT_ATOMS: atom_id res chain seq x y z
N MET A 1 -5.79 18.82 43.85
CA MET A 1 -4.58 18.52 43.05
C MET A 1 -4.99 17.52 42.00
N GLY A 2 -5.27 18.01 40.79
CA GLY A 2 -5.72 17.16 39.67
C GLY A 2 -4.51 16.54 38.99
N VAL A 3 -4.38 15.23 39.06
CA VAL A 3 -3.42 14.45 38.25
C VAL A 3 -3.93 14.48 36.80
N GLY A 4 -3.32 15.35 35.98
CA GLY A 4 -3.55 15.36 34.55
C GLY A 4 -3.17 14.01 33.95
N SER A 5 -4.16 13.27 33.47
CA SER A 5 -3.93 12.06 32.67
C SER A 5 -3.30 12.49 31.34
N TRP A 6 -2.03 12.21 31.16
CA TRP A 6 -1.37 12.31 29.86
C TRP A 6 -2.11 11.41 28.88
N PRO A 7 -2.40 11.89 27.65
CA PRO A 7 -3.03 11.03 26.67
C PRO A 7 -2.11 9.84 26.43
N LEU A 8 -2.60 8.65 26.78
CA LEU A 8 -1.92 7.39 26.51
C LEU A 8 -1.55 7.40 25.01
N TRP A 9 -0.29 7.25 24.74
CA TRP A 9 0.28 7.14 23.41
C TRP A 9 -0.52 6.08 22.63
N GLN A 10 -1.32 6.52 21.67
CA GLN A 10 -2.13 5.61 20.85
C GLN A 10 -1.35 5.28 19.57
N PRO A 11 -0.69 4.12 19.51
CA PRO A 11 0.10 3.71 18.33
C PRO A 11 -0.74 3.69 17.04
N SER A 12 -2.06 3.50 17.16
CA SER A 12 -3.00 3.48 16.03
C SER A 12 -3.07 4.81 15.28
N LEU A 13 -3.01 5.96 15.95
CA LEU A 13 -3.17 7.26 15.29
C LEU A 13 -1.99 7.63 14.40
N TRP A 14 -0.76 7.45 14.89
CA TRP A 14 0.41 7.75 14.07
C TRP A 14 0.64 6.73 12.94
N LEU A 15 0.22 5.47 13.15
CA LEU A 15 0.21 4.47 12.07
C LEU A 15 -0.77 4.83 10.97
N HIS A 16 -1.97 5.32 11.30
CA HIS A 16 -2.93 5.84 10.32
C HIS A 16 -2.35 7.02 9.52
N TRP A 17 -1.56 7.87 10.18
CA TRP A 17 -0.87 8.95 9.49
C TRP A 17 0.24 8.42 8.59
N LEU A 18 1.03 7.46 9.05
CA LEU A 18 2.21 6.94 8.36
C LEU A 18 1.86 5.97 7.23
N ALA A 19 0.91 5.08 7.49
CA ALA A 19 0.40 4.03 6.60
C ALA A 19 -1.11 4.16 6.44
N PRO A 20 -1.62 5.23 5.78
CA PRO A 20 -3.06 5.47 5.67
C PRO A 20 -3.76 4.29 4.98
N PRO A 21 -5.06 4.08 5.25
CA PRO A 21 -5.87 3.08 4.57
C PRO A 21 -5.75 3.18 3.04
N LEU A 22 -5.97 2.08 2.35
CA LEU A 22 -6.00 2.05 0.89
C LEU A 22 -7.28 2.72 0.37
N ALA A 23 -7.19 3.38 -0.78
CA ALA A 23 -8.33 3.96 -1.49
C ALA A 23 -9.18 2.85 -2.15
N MET A 24 -8.55 1.76 -2.59
CA MET A 24 -9.28 0.60 -3.12
C MET A 24 -10.08 -0.13 -2.05
N ARG A 25 -11.21 -0.72 -2.46
CA ARG A 25 -12.03 -1.60 -1.63
C ARG A 25 -11.76 -3.07 -1.95
N GLY A 26 -12.04 -3.94 -0.97
CA GLY A 26 -11.89 -5.39 -1.12
C GLY A 26 -10.43 -5.83 -1.22
N GLY A 27 -10.22 -7.08 -1.62
CA GLY A 27 -8.92 -7.68 -1.73
C GLY A 27 -8.48 -8.44 -0.46
N ASP A 28 -7.41 -9.18 -0.61
CA ASP A 28 -6.82 -10.00 0.45
C ASP A 28 -6.20 -9.13 1.55
N PRO A 29 -6.54 -9.30 2.85
CA PRO A 29 -6.04 -8.45 3.93
C PRO A 29 -4.53 -8.54 4.13
N TYR A 30 -3.88 -9.65 3.82
CA TYR A 30 -2.43 -9.81 3.94
C TYR A 30 -1.70 -9.00 2.87
N VAL A 31 -2.19 -9.02 1.63
CA VAL A 31 -1.64 -8.21 0.53
C VAL A 31 -1.91 -6.73 0.79
N ARG A 32 -3.10 -6.36 1.28
CA ARG A 32 -3.44 -4.99 1.65
C ARG A 32 -2.51 -4.44 2.74
N ALA A 33 -2.24 -5.25 3.77
CA ALA A 33 -1.29 -4.90 4.82
C ALA A 33 0.14 -4.70 4.27
N LEU A 34 0.57 -5.55 3.35
CA LEU A 34 1.85 -5.41 2.66
C LEU A 34 1.93 -4.09 1.87
N MET A 35 0.89 -3.74 1.12
CA MET A 35 0.82 -2.49 0.37
C MET A 35 0.95 -1.26 1.27
N ARG A 36 0.27 -1.26 2.42
CA ARG A 36 0.39 -0.20 3.42
C ARG A 36 1.79 -0.16 4.04
N THR A 37 2.45 -1.30 4.19
CA THR A 37 3.84 -1.40 4.67
C THR A 37 4.83 -0.83 3.65
N ILE A 38 4.66 -1.15 2.37
CA ILE A 38 5.44 -0.56 1.26
C ILE A 38 5.28 0.97 1.28
N THR A 39 4.06 1.48 1.51
CA THR A 39 3.82 2.93 1.62
C THR A 39 4.74 3.59 2.65
N VAL A 40 4.95 2.96 3.80
CA VAL A 40 5.79 3.54 4.86
C VAL A 40 7.25 3.67 4.42
N SER A 41 7.72 2.74 3.64
CA SER A 41 9.08 2.78 3.09
C SER A 41 9.24 3.80 1.96
N GLU A 42 8.21 3.96 1.11
CA GLU A 42 8.29 4.73 -0.14
C GLU A 42 7.72 6.15 -0.02
N ALA A 43 6.53 6.28 0.54
CA ALA A 43 5.79 7.54 0.54
C ALA A 43 5.00 7.75 1.85
N PRO A 44 5.66 7.76 3.03
CA PRO A 44 4.96 7.89 4.30
C PRO A 44 4.18 9.19 4.42
N GLY A 45 3.00 9.13 5.05
CA GLY A 45 2.19 10.29 5.39
C GLY A 45 0.88 10.42 4.63
N PRO A 46 0.07 11.46 4.94
CA PRO A 46 -1.33 11.54 4.51
C PRO A 46 -1.51 11.85 3.01
N ARG A 47 -0.52 12.44 2.36
CA ARG A 47 -0.55 12.77 0.92
C ARG A 47 0.25 11.78 0.08
N THR A 48 0.23 10.51 0.46
CA THR A 48 1.03 9.44 -0.12
C THR A 48 0.82 9.30 -1.64
N TYR A 49 -0.43 9.39 -2.12
CA TYR A 49 -0.74 9.25 -3.56
C TYR A 49 -0.24 10.38 -4.44
N ASN A 50 0.01 11.54 -3.86
CA ASN A 50 0.48 12.74 -4.56
C ASN A 50 2.00 12.92 -4.49
N ARG A 51 2.72 12.02 -3.81
CA ARG A 51 4.15 12.14 -3.55
C ARG A 51 4.96 12.04 -4.83
N LEU A 52 5.93 12.93 -4.97
CA LEU A 52 6.99 12.85 -5.99
C LEU A 52 8.29 12.39 -5.33
N TYR A 53 9.20 11.85 -6.12
CA TYR A 53 10.55 11.59 -5.67
C TYR A 53 11.16 12.86 -5.02
N GLY A 54 12.00 12.67 -4.00
CA GLY A 54 12.62 13.79 -3.29
C GLY A 54 11.67 14.58 -2.37
N GLY A 55 10.42 14.12 -2.17
CA GLY A 55 9.50 14.68 -1.18
C GLY A 55 8.55 15.77 -1.68
N GLY A 56 8.59 16.13 -2.96
CA GLY A 56 7.61 17.02 -3.59
C GLY A 56 6.23 16.39 -3.70
N TYR A 57 5.26 17.17 -4.22
CA TYR A 57 3.88 16.73 -4.42
C TYR A 57 3.35 17.23 -5.76
N THR A 58 2.44 16.47 -6.36
CA THR A 58 1.63 16.89 -7.50
C THR A 58 0.15 16.98 -7.09
N PRO A 59 -0.59 18.03 -7.48
CA PRO A 59 -2.05 18.08 -7.29
C PRO A 59 -2.79 17.31 -8.37
N ASP A 60 -2.18 17.09 -9.54
CA ASP A 60 -2.80 16.46 -10.69
C ASP A 60 -2.49 14.96 -10.74
N LEU A 61 -3.54 14.14 -10.65
CA LEU A 61 -3.49 12.69 -10.70
C LEU A 61 -4.28 12.12 -11.89
N ARG A 62 -4.58 12.93 -12.91
CA ARG A 62 -5.21 12.44 -14.16
C ARG A 62 -4.28 11.51 -14.94
N GLN A 63 -2.98 11.66 -14.77
CA GLN A 63 -1.97 10.77 -15.32
C GLN A 63 -0.74 10.73 -14.40
N HIS A 64 0.12 9.74 -14.62
CA HIS A 64 1.42 9.72 -13.91
C HIS A 64 2.18 11.01 -14.21
N PRO A 65 2.70 11.70 -13.18
CA PRO A 65 3.30 13.04 -13.36
C PRO A 65 4.52 13.04 -14.30
N ASP A 66 5.20 11.92 -14.45
CA ASP A 66 6.41 11.73 -15.29
C ASP A 66 7.45 12.86 -15.14
N ARG A 67 7.53 13.38 -13.92
CA ARG A 67 8.41 14.48 -13.59
C ARG A 67 9.80 13.96 -13.24
N CYS A 68 10.78 14.20 -14.09
CA CYS A 68 12.17 13.88 -13.86
C CYS A 68 12.75 14.76 -12.73
N VAL A 69 12.89 14.21 -11.54
CA VAL A 69 13.52 14.88 -10.39
C VAL A 69 15.00 14.50 -10.36
N VAL A 70 15.87 15.48 -10.50
CA VAL A 70 17.32 15.27 -10.58
C VAL A 70 17.87 14.71 -9.26
N ILE A 71 18.54 13.56 -9.33
CA ILE A 71 19.27 12.94 -8.22
C ILE A 71 20.73 13.43 -8.21
N ARG A 72 21.35 13.43 -9.39
CA ARG A 72 22.72 13.92 -9.67
C ARG A 72 22.83 14.28 -11.15
N PRO A 73 23.88 15.00 -11.59
CA PRO A 73 24.05 15.33 -13.01
C PRO A 73 23.90 14.13 -13.93
N GLY A 74 22.99 14.22 -14.91
CA GLY A 74 22.66 13.15 -15.85
C GLY A 74 21.76 12.03 -15.32
N TRP A 75 21.32 12.07 -14.07
CA TRP A 75 20.45 11.06 -13.46
C TRP A 75 19.25 11.70 -12.77
N CYS A 76 18.07 11.20 -13.08
CA CYS A 76 16.84 11.62 -12.40
C CYS A 76 15.88 10.44 -12.14
N SER A 77 14.90 10.66 -11.27
CA SER A 77 13.83 9.73 -11.00
C SER A 77 12.48 10.34 -11.36
N THR A 78 11.62 9.55 -11.99
CA THR A 78 10.22 9.87 -12.23
C THR A 78 9.31 9.24 -11.19
N ALA A 79 9.86 8.64 -10.14
CA ALA A 79 9.09 7.93 -9.12
C ALA A 79 8.00 8.82 -8.50
N ALA A 80 6.78 8.31 -8.47
CA ALA A 80 5.63 9.05 -7.98
C ALA A 80 4.58 8.15 -7.32
N GLY A 81 3.68 8.79 -6.57
CA GLY A 81 2.55 8.18 -5.92
C GLY A 81 2.90 7.38 -4.69
N ARG A 82 1.90 6.64 -4.21
CA ARG A 82 1.96 5.86 -2.98
C ARG A 82 3.10 4.83 -2.97
N TYR A 83 3.40 4.26 -4.11
CA TYR A 83 4.36 3.17 -4.28
C TYR A 83 5.64 3.59 -4.97
N GLN A 84 5.84 4.89 -5.18
CA GLN A 84 7.01 5.47 -5.86
C GLN A 84 7.38 4.73 -7.15
N LEU A 85 6.36 4.42 -7.98
CA LEU A 85 6.59 3.78 -9.27
C LEU A 85 7.19 4.78 -10.27
N LEU A 86 8.19 4.35 -11.01
CA LEU A 86 8.68 5.08 -12.18
C LEU A 86 7.57 5.16 -13.25
N SER A 87 7.55 6.19 -14.08
CA SER A 87 6.57 6.32 -15.15
C SER A 87 6.54 5.11 -16.09
N THR A 88 7.71 4.60 -16.46
CA THR A 88 7.83 3.40 -17.28
C THR A 88 7.20 2.18 -16.64
N THR A 89 7.47 1.97 -15.33
CA THR A 89 6.87 0.88 -14.56
C THR A 89 5.36 1.06 -14.45
N TRP A 90 4.89 2.27 -14.16
CA TRP A 90 3.46 2.55 -14.07
C TRP A 90 2.73 2.16 -15.35
N TYR A 91 3.18 2.68 -16.50
CA TYR A 91 2.52 2.40 -17.79
C TYR A 91 2.56 0.92 -18.16
N GLU A 92 3.68 0.22 -17.90
CA GLU A 92 3.75 -1.23 -18.10
C GLU A 92 2.73 -1.98 -17.22
N LYS A 93 2.64 -1.63 -15.91
CA LYS A 93 1.72 -2.32 -15.00
C LYS A 93 0.26 -1.98 -15.28
N VAL A 94 -0.04 -0.76 -15.71
CA VAL A 94 -1.38 -0.37 -16.19
C VAL A 94 -1.80 -1.24 -17.38
N GLN A 95 -0.95 -1.39 -18.39
CA GLN A 95 -1.27 -2.21 -19.54
C GLN A 95 -1.59 -3.67 -19.16
N ARG A 96 -0.92 -4.20 -18.16
CA ARG A 96 -1.10 -5.59 -17.75
C ARG A 96 -2.24 -5.79 -16.75
N TYR A 97 -2.42 -4.87 -15.83
CA TYR A 97 -3.26 -5.09 -14.64
C TYR A 97 -4.48 -4.19 -14.55
N HIS A 98 -4.59 -3.12 -15.35
CA HIS A 98 -5.79 -2.29 -15.33
C HIS A 98 -6.85 -2.83 -16.31
N PRO A 99 -8.14 -2.92 -15.91
CA PRO A 99 -9.20 -3.46 -16.79
C PRO A 99 -9.45 -2.59 -18.03
N HIS A 100 -9.15 -1.30 -17.94
CA HIS A 100 -9.31 -0.32 -19.03
C HIS A 100 -8.04 0.55 -19.11
N PRO A 101 -6.93 0.04 -19.68
CA PRO A 101 -5.64 0.74 -19.66
C PRO A 101 -5.67 2.14 -20.28
N GLN A 102 -6.50 2.36 -21.31
CA GLN A 102 -6.62 3.65 -22.01
C GLN A 102 -7.32 4.72 -21.18
N ALA A 103 -8.11 4.32 -20.17
CA ALA A 103 -8.83 5.20 -19.25
C ALA A 103 -8.18 5.26 -17.87
N ALA A 104 -7.00 4.64 -17.71
CA ALA A 104 -6.34 4.58 -16.42
C ALA A 104 -5.75 5.95 -16.05
N GLU A 105 -6.30 6.54 -15.00
CA GLU A 105 -5.75 7.70 -14.33
C GLU A 105 -4.71 7.26 -13.29
N PHE A 106 -3.91 8.21 -12.81
CA PHE A 106 -3.02 8.00 -11.66
C PHE A 106 -3.73 8.28 -10.32
N ALA A 107 -5.08 8.19 -10.32
CA ALA A 107 -5.90 8.42 -9.13
C ALA A 107 -5.62 7.38 -8.03
N PRO A 108 -5.88 7.72 -6.75
CA PRO A 108 -5.55 6.87 -5.60
C PRO A 108 -6.03 5.43 -5.73
N GLU A 109 -7.27 5.24 -6.15
CA GLU A 109 -7.87 3.91 -6.29
C GLU A 109 -7.16 3.08 -7.37
N PHE A 110 -6.78 3.70 -8.49
CA PHE A 110 -6.09 3.00 -9.58
C PHE A 110 -4.64 2.66 -9.22
N GLN A 111 -3.93 3.54 -8.50
CA GLN A 111 -2.61 3.20 -7.96
C GLN A 111 -2.69 1.93 -7.09
N ASP A 112 -3.68 1.85 -6.20
CA ASP A 112 -3.87 0.68 -5.35
C ASP A 112 -4.26 -0.56 -6.16
N GLN A 113 -5.24 -0.46 -7.06
CA GLN A 113 -5.74 -1.60 -7.84
C GLN A 113 -4.66 -2.24 -8.71
N VAL A 114 -3.85 -1.42 -9.40
CA VAL A 114 -2.77 -1.90 -10.26
C VAL A 114 -1.71 -2.61 -9.42
N VAL A 115 -1.28 -2.01 -8.30
CA VAL A 115 -0.27 -2.64 -7.42
C VAL A 115 -0.81 -3.87 -6.72
N TYR A 116 -2.07 -3.85 -6.28
CA TYR A 116 -2.71 -5.02 -5.69
C TYR A 116 -2.72 -6.21 -6.65
N ARG A 117 -3.16 -6.01 -7.90
CA ARG A 117 -3.20 -7.07 -8.91
C ARG A 117 -1.79 -7.56 -9.26
N TRP A 118 -0.83 -6.66 -9.37
CA TRP A 118 0.56 -7.03 -9.59
C TRP A 118 1.11 -7.89 -8.45
N LEU A 119 0.91 -7.49 -7.19
CA LEU A 119 1.33 -8.27 -6.03
C LEU A 119 0.59 -9.61 -5.91
N SER A 120 -0.62 -9.71 -6.45
CA SER A 120 -1.42 -10.93 -6.45
C SER A 120 -1.11 -11.88 -7.64
N ASP A 121 -0.29 -11.45 -8.59
CA ASP A 121 0.12 -12.27 -9.75
C ASP A 121 1.32 -13.15 -9.39
N SER A 122 1.07 -14.40 -9.00
CA SER A 122 2.11 -15.36 -8.66
C SER A 122 3.09 -15.65 -9.81
N HIS A 123 2.67 -15.46 -11.06
CA HIS A 123 3.56 -15.62 -12.22
C HIS A 123 4.57 -14.46 -12.32
N ALA A 124 4.16 -13.26 -11.93
CA ALA A 124 5.05 -12.11 -11.94
C ALA A 124 6.16 -12.20 -10.89
N TRP A 125 5.88 -12.87 -9.77
CA TRP A 125 6.79 -12.96 -8.64
C TRP A 125 7.46 -14.34 -8.49
N GLY A 126 6.96 -15.37 -9.19
CA GLY A 126 7.42 -16.74 -9.06
C GLY A 126 6.89 -17.48 -7.83
N PHE A 127 6.06 -16.84 -7.01
CA PHE A 127 5.42 -17.42 -5.81
C PHE A 127 4.14 -16.68 -5.43
N ASP A 128 3.31 -17.31 -4.59
CA ASP A 128 2.08 -16.70 -4.06
C ASP A 128 2.42 -15.87 -2.81
N ILE A 129 2.42 -14.53 -2.98
CA ILE A 129 2.69 -13.57 -1.90
C ILE A 129 1.68 -13.74 -0.75
N ALA A 130 0.39 -13.85 -1.06
CA ALA A 130 -0.66 -13.95 -0.04
C ALA A 130 -0.51 -15.22 0.80
N ALA A 131 -0.26 -16.37 0.16
CA ALA A 131 -0.03 -17.65 0.84
C ALA A 131 1.24 -17.59 1.72
N THR A 132 2.32 -17.00 1.21
CA THR A 132 3.59 -16.85 1.93
C THR A 132 3.43 -15.96 3.16
N LEU A 133 2.67 -14.86 3.04
CA LEU A 133 2.36 -13.97 4.17
C LEU A 133 1.49 -14.65 5.23
N ARG A 134 0.49 -15.47 4.84
CA ARG A 134 -0.31 -16.27 5.78
C ARG A 134 0.51 -17.28 6.58
N GLN A 135 1.60 -17.77 6.01
CA GLN A 135 2.56 -18.63 6.70
C GLN A 135 3.52 -17.86 7.63
N GLY A 136 3.35 -16.54 7.76
CA GLY A 136 4.20 -15.70 8.60
C GLY A 136 5.57 -15.35 7.98
N GLN A 137 5.78 -15.63 6.70
CA GLN A 137 7.08 -15.48 6.03
C GLN A 137 7.26 -14.08 5.42
N LEU A 138 6.95 -13.04 6.19
CA LEU A 138 7.07 -11.64 5.75
C LEU A 138 8.50 -11.31 5.26
N THR A 139 9.51 -11.78 5.97
CA THR A 139 10.93 -11.55 5.61
C THR A 139 11.27 -12.03 4.21
N THR A 140 10.76 -13.21 3.83
CA THR A 140 10.91 -13.75 2.48
C THR A 140 10.27 -12.83 1.46
N VAL A 141 9.03 -12.41 1.70
CA VAL A 141 8.31 -11.50 0.80
C VAL A 141 9.04 -10.16 0.65
N LEU A 142 9.46 -9.52 1.75
CA LEU A 142 10.19 -8.24 1.68
C LEU A 142 11.51 -8.37 0.92
N ARG A 143 12.21 -9.51 1.04
CA ARG A 143 13.45 -9.78 0.32
C ARG A 143 13.20 -9.86 -1.18
N GLU A 144 12.22 -10.64 -1.61
CA GLU A 144 11.87 -10.81 -3.03
C GLU A 144 11.40 -9.49 -3.66
N LEU A 145 10.63 -8.68 -2.91
CA LEU A 145 10.16 -7.38 -3.38
C LEU A 145 11.24 -6.30 -3.40
N SER A 146 12.36 -6.49 -2.70
CA SER A 146 13.44 -5.47 -2.62
C SER A 146 14.15 -5.23 -3.95
N GLY A 147 13.97 -6.09 -4.96
CA GLY A 147 14.39 -5.81 -6.33
C GLY A 147 13.59 -4.69 -7.00
N THR A 148 12.35 -4.48 -6.56
CA THR A 148 11.45 -3.43 -7.06
C THR A 148 11.42 -2.22 -6.11
N TRP A 149 11.26 -2.45 -4.82
CA TRP A 149 11.25 -1.45 -3.75
C TRP A 149 12.50 -1.60 -2.90
N THR A 150 13.57 -0.93 -3.32
CA THR A 150 14.93 -1.09 -2.80
C THR A 150 15.09 -0.72 -1.33
N SER A 151 14.13 0.03 -0.78
CA SER A 151 14.09 0.48 0.62
C SER A 151 13.45 -0.52 1.61
N LEU A 152 13.01 -1.70 1.14
CA LEU A 152 12.37 -2.72 2.00
C LEU A 152 13.33 -3.50 2.91
N GLY A 153 14.62 -3.16 2.92
CA GLY A 153 15.60 -3.67 3.88
C GLY A 153 16.54 -4.75 3.34
N TYR A 154 16.35 -5.20 2.11
CA TYR A 154 17.20 -6.21 1.44
C TYR A 154 17.76 -5.69 0.11
N GLY A 155 17.42 -4.48 -0.28
CA GLY A 155 17.97 -3.75 -1.41
C GLY A 155 19.14 -2.85 -1.00
N PRO A 156 19.71 -2.09 -1.97
CA PRO A 156 20.83 -1.18 -1.72
C PRO A 156 20.44 0.07 -0.91
N GLU A 157 19.16 0.36 -0.76
CA GLU A 157 18.66 1.53 -0.06
C GLU A 157 18.08 1.14 1.30
N SER A 158 18.25 2.02 2.27
CA SER A 158 17.59 1.90 3.58
C SER A 158 17.15 3.28 4.04
N ASN A 159 16.10 3.32 4.84
CA ASN A 159 15.65 4.52 5.50
C ASN A 159 15.29 4.24 6.96
N ARG A 160 14.93 5.27 7.72
CA ARG A 160 14.62 5.16 9.16
C ARG A 160 13.46 4.20 9.48
N TRP A 161 12.63 3.87 8.51
CA TRP A 161 11.46 2.99 8.69
C TRP A 161 11.79 1.53 8.44
N THR A 162 12.84 1.25 7.67
CA THR A 162 13.24 -0.10 7.27
C THR A 162 13.28 -1.10 8.45
N PRO A 163 13.89 -0.78 9.61
CA PRO A 163 13.93 -1.70 10.76
C PRO A 163 12.56 -1.94 11.40
N LEU A 164 11.58 -1.06 11.16
CA LEU A 164 10.25 -1.11 11.76
C LEU A 164 9.22 -1.79 10.86
N LEU A 165 9.52 -2.08 9.61
CA LEU A 165 8.56 -2.64 8.64
C LEU A 165 7.88 -3.92 9.12
N PRO A 166 8.57 -4.89 9.78
CA PRO A 166 7.89 -6.08 10.30
C PRO A 166 6.87 -5.74 11.39
N TRP A 167 7.19 -4.83 12.28
CA TRP A 167 6.27 -4.39 13.33
C TRP A 167 5.07 -3.62 12.73
N ILE A 168 5.32 -2.72 11.77
CA ILE A 168 4.29 -1.97 11.05
C ILE A 168 3.34 -2.93 10.34
N TYR A 169 3.87 -3.91 9.62
CA TYR A 169 3.08 -4.92 8.93
C TYR A 169 2.11 -5.64 9.88
N GLN A 170 2.59 -6.10 11.03
CA GLN A 170 1.76 -6.82 12.00
C GLN A 170 0.61 -5.96 12.56
N HIS A 171 0.85 -4.66 12.75
CA HIS A 171 -0.18 -3.74 13.23
C HIS A 171 -1.22 -3.45 12.14
N VAL A 172 -0.77 -3.15 10.94
CA VAL A 172 -1.64 -2.89 9.80
C VAL A 172 -2.45 -4.14 9.42
N LEU A 173 -1.85 -5.33 9.49
CA LEU A 173 -2.55 -6.58 9.22
C LEU A 173 -3.73 -6.80 10.18
N ARG A 174 -3.56 -6.51 11.46
CA ARG A 174 -4.66 -6.60 12.44
C ARG A 174 -5.82 -5.67 12.08
N GLU A 175 -5.53 -4.45 11.60
CA GLU A 175 -6.55 -3.52 11.14
C GLU A 175 -7.28 -4.03 9.89
N GLU A 176 -6.56 -4.53 8.88
CA GLU A 176 -7.17 -5.07 7.65
C GLU A 176 -8.02 -6.31 7.92
N LEU A 177 -7.58 -7.21 8.82
CA LEU A 177 -8.36 -8.39 9.24
C LEU A 177 -9.64 -7.99 9.98
N ALA A 178 -9.58 -7.00 10.88
CA ALA A 178 -10.75 -6.52 11.61
C ALA A 178 -11.82 -5.91 10.66
N GLN A 179 -11.40 -5.16 9.65
CA GLN A 179 -12.29 -4.58 8.63
C GLN A 179 -12.99 -5.67 7.80
N THR A 180 -12.29 -6.73 7.45
CA THR A 180 -12.85 -7.86 6.70
C THR A 180 -13.96 -8.56 7.49
N THR A 181 -13.76 -8.77 8.79
CA THR A 181 -14.74 -9.40 9.68
C THR A 181 -16.00 -8.54 9.82
N GLN A 182 -15.87 -7.23 9.95
CA GLN A 182 -17.00 -6.31 10.05
C GLN A 182 -17.83 -6.25 8.75
N SER A 183 -17.18 -6.28 7.61
CA SER A 183 -17.85 -6.29 6.30
C SER A 183 -18.67 -7.57 6.11
N SER A 184 -18.18 -8.72 6.59
CA SER A 184 -18.87 -10.02 6.52
C SER A 184 -20.10 -10.07 7.46
N SER A 185 -20.05 -9.43 8.62
CA SER A 185 -21.15 -9.41 9.60
C SER A 185 -22.32 -8.51 9.18
N ASN A 186 -22.04 -7.41 8.47
CA ASN A 186 -23.05 -6.47 7.98
C ASN A 186 -23.75 -6.95 6.69
N GLY A 187 -23.24 -7.98 6.03
CA GLY A 187 -23.78 -8.52 4.77
C GLY A 187 -24.87 -9.58 4.89
N ASN A 188 -25.44 -9.87 6.08
CA ASN A 188 -26.51 -10.86 6.25
C ASN A 188 -27.85 -10.27 6.74
N PRO A 189 -28.70 -9.68 5.87
CA PRO A 189 -30.09 -9.35 6.18
C PRO A 189 -31.03 -10.39 5.58
N ARG A 190 -31.04 -11.64 6.05
CA ARG A 190 -32.18 -12.57 5.84
C ARG A 190 -32.79 -12.95 7.18
N ARG A 191 -33.47 -12.01 7.81
CA ARG A 191 -34.61 -12.36 8.65
C ARG A 191 -35.75 -12.74 7.72
N THR A 192 -35.98 -14.01 7.54
CA THR A 192 -37.24 -14.56 7.00
C THR A 192 -38.39 -14.11 7.91
N ARG A 193 -39.23 -13.25 7.37
CA ARG A 193 -40.51 -12.86 8.01
C ARG A 193 -41.41 -14.07 8.00
N PRO A 194 -41.98 -14.53 9.14
CA PRO A 194 -42.99 -15.58 9.13
C PRO A 194 -44.24 -15.07 8.40
N LEU A 195 -44.80 -15.90 7.53
CA LEU A 195 -46.09 -15.66 6.89
C LEU A 195 -47.21 -15.72 7.95
N PRO A 196 -48.16 -14.78 7.94
CA PRO A 196 -49.33 -14.86 8.81
C PRO A 196 -50.23 -16.01 8.34
N LYS A 197 -50.78 -16.75 9.32
CA LYS A 197 -51.83 -17.77 9.13
C LYS A 197 -53.19 -17.12 8.83
#